data_6d8d54fc797f8a1b6e55087d302951ac
#
_entry.id   6d8d54fc797f8a1b6e55087d302951ac
#
_cell.length_a   1.000
_cell.length_b   1.000
_cell.length_c   1.000
_cell.angle_alpha   90.00
_cell.angle_beta   90.00
_cell.angle_gamma   90.00
#
_symmetry.space_group_name_H-M   'P 1'
#
loop_
_entity.id
_entity.type
_entity.pdbx_description
1 polymer ?
#
loop_
_entity_poly.entity_id
_entity_poly.type
_entity_poly.pdbx_seq_one_letter_code
_entity_poly.pdbx_strand_id
1 'polypeptide(L)'
;MAKGRNGEESTTRRNYRMRLALEVVTGKVMADGFKGNAHTERGKEKEPFARMAYEAITGHMVEEVPFIKHKFLECGVSPDGLVGTDGMVEFKCPIPAIHWDYLQLKGAPPSEYKWQVYGELWIAGRQWNDVVSYCEEMPEPLQTHINRVYRDDKIIAELEAGVSKFLAEVSVTAKEIRDLASKRAA
;
A
#
# COMPACT_ATOMS: atom_id res chain seq x y z
N MET A 1 -5.79 6.39 10.04
CA MET A 1 -4.41 6.76 10.40
C MET A 1 -4.11 6.31 11.82
N ALA A 2 -2.91 5.74 12.05
CA ALA A 2 -2.56 5.19 13.36
C ALA A 2 -2.50 6.27 14.43
N LYS A 3 -3.40 6.18 15.41
CA LYS A 3 -3.37 6.98 16.63
C LYS A 3 -2.62 6.21 17.71
N GLY A 4 -1.84 6.91 18.55
CA GLY A 4 -1.26 6.36 19.77
C GLY A 4 -2.33 6.05 20.81
N ARG A 5 -1.96 5.35 21.90
CA ARG A 5 -2.89 4.90 22.94
C ARG A 5 -3.74 6.00 23.60
N ASN A 6 -3.27 7.26 23.58
CA ASN A 6 -3.95 8.42 24.22
C ASN A 6 -4.53 9.41 23.19
N GLY A 7 -4.77 9.00 21.95
CA GLY A 7 -5.22 9.92 20.90
C GLY A 7 -4.13 10.82 20.31
N GLU A 8 -2.90 10.77 20.83
CA GLU A 8 -1.73 11.47 20.32
C GLU A 8 -1.19 10.82 19.05
N GLU A 9 -0.23 11.48 18.37
CA GLU A 9 0.47 10.92 17.22
C GLU A 9 1.23 9.65 17.63
N SER A 10 1.06 8.55 16.87
CA SER A 10 1.85 7.33 17.12
C SER A 10 3.34 7.55 16.84
N THR A 11 4.21 6.88 17.58
CA THR A 11 5.67 6.95 17.39
C THR A 11 6.08 6.60 15.95
N THR A 12 5.44 5.57 15.36
CA THR A 12 5.70 5.17 13.98
C THR A 12 5.39 6.30 13.00
N ARG A 13 4.22 6.96 13.15
CA ARG A 13 3.82 8.07 12.28
C ARG A 13 4.76 9.27 12.45
N ARG A 14 5.12 9.62 13.68
CA ARG A 14 6.07 10.70 13.99
C ARG A 14 7.44 10.45 13.36
N ASN A 15 7.97 9.24 13.50
CA ASN A 15 9.27 8.87 12.93
C ASN A 15 9.24 8.93 11.39
N TYR A 16 8.15 8.46 10.79
CA TYR A 16 7.96 8.54 9.34
C TYR A 16 7.90 9.98 8.85
N ARG A 17 7.14 10.86 9.52
CA ARG A 17 7.07 12.30 9.22
C ARG A 17 8.43 12.97 9.33
N MET A 18 9.19 12.68 10.39
CA MET A 18 10.54 13.22 10.58
C MET A 18 11.49 12.76 9.47
N ARG A 19 11.45 11.47 9.08
CA ARG A 19 12.26 10.94 7.99
C ARG A 19 11.98 11.69 6.69
N LEU A 20 10.72 11.80 6.27
CA LEU A 20 10.35 12.51 5.06
C LEU A 20 10.73 14.00 5.11
N ALA A 21 10.56 14.67 6.26
CA ALA A 21 10.99 16.05 6.42
C ALA A 21 12.51 16.22 6.23
N LEU A 22 13.30 15.27 6.75
CA LEU A 22 14.76 15.27 6.54
C LEU A 22 15.13 15.00 5.08
N GLU A 23 14.44 14.09 4.39
CA GLU A 23 14.63 13.85 2.96
C GLU A 23 14.36 15.12 2.14
N VAL A 24 13.28 15.84 2.46
CA VAL A 24 12.94 17.15 1.82
C VAL A 24 14.01 18.22 2.09
N VAL A 25 14.59 18.23 3.29
CA VAL A 25 15.61 19.24 3.66
C VAL A 25 16.97 18.93 3.05
N THR A 26 17.36 17.65 3.04
CA THR A 26 18.71 17.21 2.65
C THR A 26 18.83 16.82 1.18
N GLY A 27 17.70 16.52 0.53
CA GLY A 27 17.67 15.94 -0.82
C GLY A 27 18.19 14.50 -0.88
N LYS A 28 18.37 13.84 0.26
CA LYS A 28 18.92 12.47 0.36
C LYS A 28 17.83 11.51 0.84
N VAL A 29 17.66 10.40 0.12
CA VAL A 29 16.80 9.30 0.57
C VAL A 29 17.37 8.67 1.84
N MET A 30 16.55 8.55 2.87
CA MET A 30 16.94 7.93 4.13
C MET A 30 16.42 6.49 4.18
N ALA A 31 17.33 5.56 4.49
CA ALA A 31 16.95 4.16 4.68
C ALA A 31 15.90 4.04 5.80
N ASP A 32 14.84 3.27 5.53
CA ASP A 32 13.78 3.03 6.52
C ASP A 32 14.15 1.98 7.57
N GLY A 33 15.30 1.33 7.41
CA GLY A 33 15.77 0.27 8.28
C GLY A 33 15.01 -1.06 8.14
N PHE A 34 14.01 -1.11 7.25
CA PHE A 34 13.28 -2.36 6.99
C PHE A 34 14.13 -3.28 6.10
N LYS A 35 14.49 -4.45 6.65
CA LYS A 35 15.32 -5.46 5.95
C LYS A 35 14.50 -6.60 5.34
N GLY A 36 13.17 -6.49 5.33
CA GLY A 36 12.31 -7.63 5.01
C GLY A 36 12.15 -8.58 6.22
N ASN A 37 11.26 -9.53 6.08
CA ASN A 37 11.06 -10.64 7.01
C ASN A 37 10.60 -11.88 6.22
N ALA A 38 10.46 -13.02 6.90
CA ALA A 38 10.05 -14.28 6.27
C ALA A 38 8.73 -14.16 5.45
N HIS A 39 7.79 -13.31 5.88
CA HIS A 39 6.55 -13.08 5.13
C HIS A 39 6.80 -12.30 3.83
N THR A 40 7.71 -11.32 3.86
CA THR A 40 8.09 -10.55 2.65
C THR A 40 8.80 -11.44 1.64
N GLU A 41 9.72 -12.32 2.09
CA GLU A 41 10.44 -13.25 1.22
C GLU A 41 9.46 -14.28 0.61
N ARG A 42 8.56 -14.86 1.44
CA ARG A 42 7.49 -15.74 0.95
C ARG A 42 6.62 -15.05 -0.11
N GLY A 43 6.23 -13.79 0.13
CA GLY A 43 5.44 -13.00 -0.81
C GLY A 43 6.12 -12.95 -2.18
N LYS A 44 7.37 -12.49 -2.23
CA LYS A 44 8.15 -12.40 -3.47
C LYS A 44 8.33 -13.74 -4.18
N GLU A 45 8.55 -14.83 -3.43
CA GLU A 45 8.72 -16.17 -3.99
C GLU A 45 7.44 -16.71 -4.62
N LYS A 46 6.28 -16.46 -3.99
CA LYS A 46 5.01 -17.07 -4.39
C LYS A 46 4.17 -16.20 -5.33
N GLU A 47 4.45 -14.91 -5.42
CA GLU A 47 3.72 -13.97 -6.28
C GLU A 47 3.65 -14.40 -7.77
N PRO A 48 4.72 -14.91 -8.42
CA PRO A 48 4.62 -15.40 -9.78
C PRO A 48 3.62 -16.54 -9.95
N PHE A 49 3.50 -17.44 -8.97
CA PHE A 49 2.53 -18.53 -8.99
C PHE A 49 1.11 -18.03 -8.76
N ALA A 50 0.92 -17.06 -7.85
CA ALA A 50 -0.35 -16.39 -7.63
C ALA A 50 -0.86 -15.71 -8.92
N ARG A 51 0.03 -15.04 -9.65
CA ARG A 51 -0.26 -14.40 -10.94
C ARG A 51 -0.68 -15.44 -11.99
N MET A 52 0.10 -16.49 -12.16
CA MET A 52 -0.24 -17.56 -13.11
C MET A 52 -1.61 -18.18 -12.81
N ALA A 53 -1.90 -18.44 -11.52
CA ALA A 53 -3.19 -18.99 -11.10
C ALA A 53 -4.33 -17.99 -11.38
N TYR A 54 -4.15 -16.70 -11.09
CA TYR A 54 -5.12 -15.65 -11.37
C TYR A 54 -5.41 -15.54 -12.87
N GLU A 55 -4.39 -15.48 -13.71
CA GLU A 55 -4.53 -15.40 -15.18
C GLU A 55 -5.24 -16.63 -15.75
N ALA A 56 -4.90 -17.82 -15.25
CA ALA A 56 -5.54 -19.07 -15.66
C ALA A 56 -7.03 -19.14 -15.28
N ILE A 57 -7.40 -18.64 -14.08
CA ILE A 57 -8.78 -18.65 -13.57
C ILE A 57 -9.63 -17.59 -14.28
N THR A 58 -9.09 -16.39 -14.48
CA THR A 58 -9.87 -15.24 -14.96
C THR A 58 -9.81 -15.03 -16.47
N GLY A 59 -8.78 -15.56 -17.14
CA GLY A 59 -8.47 -15.26 -18.54
C GLY A 59 -7.94 -13.84 -18.76
N HIS A 60 -7.71 -13.07 -17.69
CA HIS A 60 -7.13 -11.74 -17.77
C HIS A 60 -5.61 -11.81 -17.77
N MET A 61 -4.96 -11.00 -18.60
CA MET A 61 -3.51 -10.79 -18.54
C MET A 61 -3.22 -9.66 -17.57
N VAL A 62 -2.20 -9.85 -16.74
CA VAL A 62 -1.73 -8.85 -15.77
C VAL A 62 -0.57 -8.08 -16.38
N GLU A 63 -0.73 -6.78 -16.54
CA GLU A 63 0.31 -5.86 -17.00
C GLU A 63 1.09 -5.33 -15.78
N GLU A 64 2.36 -5.68 -15.68
CA GLU A 64 3.25 -5.11 -14.66
C GLU A 64 3.51 -3.63 -14.94
N VAL A 65 3.41 -2.81 -13.93
CA VAL A 65 3.62 -1.38 -14.05
C VAL A 65 4.61 -0.89 -13.00
N PRO A 66 5.42 0.11 -13.33
CA PRO A 66 6.28 0.73 -12.34
C PRO A 66 5.46 1.52 -11.31
N PHE A 67 6.17 2.08 -10.32
CA PHE A 67 5.57 3.00 -9.35
C PHE A 67 4.74 4.10 -10.03
N ILE A 68 3.49 4.23 -9.62
CA ILE A 68 2.55 5.25 -10.12
C ILE A 68 2.55 6.42 -9.13
N LYS A 69 3.03 7.59 -9.59
CA LYS A 69 3.02 8.81 -8.79
C LYS A 69 1.68 9.53 -8.91
N HIS A 70 1.16 10.05 -7.80
CA HIS A 70 -0.01 10.93 -7.83
C HIS A 70 0.30 12.22 -8.61
N LYS A 71 -0.68 12.74 -9.35
CA LYS A 71 -0.48 13.89 -10.26
C LYS A 71 -0.06 15.18 -9.56
N PHE A 72 -0.55 15.42 -8.35
CA PHE A 72 -0.37 16.70 -7.64
C PHE A 72 0.25 16.55 -6.25
N LEU A 73 0.18 15.39 -5.64
CA LEU A 73 0.68 15.14 -4.29
C LEU A 73 1.98 14.31 -4.35
N GLU A 74 2.86 14.55 -3.41
CA GLU A 74 4.10 13.79 -3.27
C GLU A 74 3.84 12.42 -2.60
N CYS A 75 3.01 11.62 -3.25
CA CYS A 75 2.69 10.24 -2.89
C CYS A 75 2.50 9.39 -4.14
N GLY A 76 2.48 8.09 -3.98
CA GLY A 76 2.30 7.15 -5.07
C GLY A 76 2.06 5.74 -4.56
N VAL A 77 1.86 4.82 -5.49
CA VAL A 77 1.61 3.40 -5.24
C VAL A 77 2.41 2.52 -6.19
N SER A 78 2.65 1.29 -5.79
CA SER A 78 3.27 0.25 -6.60
C SER A 78 2.35 -0.96 -6.58
N PRO A 79 1.32 -1.00 -7.44
CA PRO A 79 0.45 -2.16 -7.54
C PRO A 79 1.20 -3.35 -8.17
N ASP A 80 0.76 -4.56 -7.89
CA ASP A 80 1.36 -5.76 -8.47
C ASP A 80 1.01 -5.90 -9.97
N GLY A 81 -0.10 -5.27 -10.42
CA GLY A 81 -0.40 -5.16 -11.84
C GLY A 81 -1.71 -4.47 -12.18
N LEU A 82 -1.83 -4.11 -13.47
CA LEU A 82 -3.05 -3.60 -14.05
C LEU A 82 -3.76 -4.70 -14.84
N VAL A 83 -5.10 -4.61 -14.90
CA VAL A 83 -5.95 -5.57 -15.60
C VAL A 83 -6.92 -4.79 -16.50
N GLY A 84 -6.75 -4.95 -17.82
CA GLY A 84 -7.55 -4.21 -18.78
C GLY A 84 -7.46 -2.68 -18.58
N THR A 85 -8.55 -1.98 -18.89
CA THR A 85 -8.60 -0.50 -18.85
C THR A 85 -8.95 0.08 -17.49
N ASP A 86 -9.62 -0.66 -16.62
CA ASP A 86 -10.28 -0.16 -15.42
C ASP A 86 -10.03 -1.00 -14.14
N GLY A 87 -9.32 -2.11 -14.29
CA GLY A 87 -8.97 -3.02 -13.21
C GLY A 87 -7.52 -2.99 -12.80
N MET A 88 -7.26 -3.57 -11.64
CA MET A 88 -5.93 -3.86 -11.12
C MET A 88 -5.95 -5.10 -10.23
N VAL A 89 -4.80 -5.58 -9.86
CA VAL A 89 -4.63 -6.75 -9.01
C VAL A 89 -3.56 -6.51 -7.96
N GLU A 90 -3.78 -7.08 -6.78
CA GLU A 90 -2.84 -7.10 -5.66
C GLU A 90 -2.74 -8.53 -5.14
N PHE A 91 -1.54 -9.12 -5.14
CA PHE A 91 -1.29 -10.48 -4.71
C PHE A 91 -0.88 -10.56 -3.25
N LYS A 92 -1.46 -11.50 -2.53
CA LYS A 92 -1.10 -11.82 -1.15
C LYS A 92 -0.86 -13.32 -1.05
N CYS A 93 0.32 -13.69 -0.55
CA CYS A 93 0.72 -15.10 -0.40
C CYS A 93 0.89 -15.44 1.10
N PRO A 94 -0.19 -15.41 1.90
CA PRO A 94 -0.12 -15.63 3.32
C PRO A 94 0.11 -17.11 3.68
N ILE A 95 0.37 -17.34 4.96
CA ILE A 95 0.33 -18.70 5.53
C ILE A 95 -1.11 -19.24 5.59
N PRO A 96 -1.33 -20.57 5.68
CA PRO A 96 -2.67 -21.17 5.60
C PRO A 96 -3.72 -20.57 6.55
N ALA A 97 -3.35 -20.25 7.79
CA ALA A 97 -4.28 -19.67 8.77
C ALA A 97 -4.85 -18.34 8.32
N ILE A 98 -4.00 -17.43 7.81
CA ILE A 98 -4.41 -16.10 7.31
C ILE A 98 -5.17 -16.26 5.98
N HIS A 99 -4.73 -17.17 5.11
CA HIS A 99 -5.44 -17.46 3.87
C HIS A 99 -6.88 -17.94 4.13
N TRP A 100 -7.06 -18.79 5.15
CA TRP A 100 -8.39 -19.26 5.57
C TRP A 100 -9.32 -18.11 5.95
N ASP A 101 -8.81 -17.10 6.64
CA ASP A 101 -9.59 -15.90 6.98
C ASP A 101 -9.96 -15.11 5.72
N TYR A 102 -9.04 -15.02 4.74
CA TYR A 102 -9.30 -14.32 3.49
C TYR A 102 -10.33 -15.01 2.59
N LEU A 103 -10.47 -16.35 2.65
CA LEU A 103 -11.53 -17.07 1.95
C LEU A 103 -12.94 -16.63 2.36
N GLN A 104 -13.09 -15.98 3.52
CA GLN A 104 -14.37 -15.48 4.03
C GLN A 104 -14.69 -14.05 3.55
N LEU A 105 -13.73 -13.35 2.92
CA LEU A 105 -13.91 -11.97 2.46
C LEU A 105 -14.80 -11.91 1.23
N LYS A 106 -15.70 -10.92 1.20
CA LYS A 106 -16.61 -10.65 0.06
C LYS A 106 -16.70 -9.16 -0.20
N GLY A 107 -16.00 -8.67 -1.22
CA GLY A 107 -16.08 -7.29 -1.68
C GLY A 107 -15.43 -6.23 -0.79
N ALA A 108 -14.85 -6.63 0.35
CA ALA A 108 -14.04 -5.76 1.20
C ALA A 108 -12.61 -6.28 1.28
N PRO A 109 -11.58 -5.44 1.24
CA PRO A 109 -10.21 -5.89 1.40
C PRO A 109 -9.95 -6.34 2.85
N PRO A 110 -8.91 -7.19 3.10
CA PRO A 110 -8.45 -7.42 4.45
C PRO A 110 -8.19 -6.09 5.16
N SER A 111 -8.56 -5.99 6.44
CA SER A 111 -8.53 -4.72 7.18
C SER A 111 -7.16 -4.06 7.21
N GLU A 112 -6.10 -4.84 7.26
CA GLU A 112 -4.70 -4.39 7.23
C GLU A 112 -4.28 -3.79 5.89
N TYR A 113 -4.92 -4.20 4.79
CA TYR A 113 -4.63 -3.70 3.43
C TYR A 113 -5.65 -2.68 2.92
N LYS A 114 -6.65 -2.33 3.73
CA LYS A 114 -7.71 -1.39 3.33
C LYS A 114 -7.14 -0.13 2.68
N TRP A 115 -6.21 0.54 3.34
CA TRP A 115 -5.67 1.80 2.87
C TRP A 115 -4.72 1.64 1.68
N GLN A 116 -4.06 0.49 1.54
CA GLN A 116 -3.28 0.15 0.35
C GLN A 116 -4.20 0.03 -0.85
N VAL A 117 -5.19 -0.86 -0.80
CA VAL A 117 -6.11 -1.15 -1.91
C VAL A 117 -6.86 0.10 -2.39
N TYR A 118 -7.41 0.90 -1.47
CA TYR A 118 -8.08 2.15 -1.86
C TYR A 118 -7.10 3.24 -2.31
N GLY A 119 -5.87 3.24 -1.82
CA GLY A 119 -4.80 4.13 -2.30
C GLY A 119 -4.41 3.82 -3.73
N GLU A 120 -4.30 2.55 -4.08
CA GLU A 120 -4.04 2.08 -5.43
C GLU A 120 -5.17 2.48 -6.39
N LEU A 121 -6.42 2.20 -6.02
CA LEU A 121 -7.60 2.61 -6.79
C LEU A 121 -7.69 4.12 -6.99
N TRP A 122 -7.31 4.89 -5.96
CA TRP A 122 -7.30 6.35 -6.02
C TRP A 122 -6.25 6.87 -7.01
N ILE A 123 -4.99 6.48 -6.79
CA ILE A 123 -3.84 7.05 -7.52
C ILE A 123 -3.80 6.55 -8.97
N ALA A 124 -4.11 5.27 -9.20
CA ALA A 124 -4.18 4.70 -10.54
C ALA A 124 -5.46 5.06 -11.29
N GLY A 125 -6.47 5.64 -10.62
CA GLY A 125 -7.74 6.02 -11.25
C GLY A 125 -8.59 4.83 -11.71
N ARG A 126 -8.39 3.63 -11.10
CA ARG A 126 -9.05 2.39 -11.49
C ARG A 126 -10.37 2.20 -10.76
N GLN A 127 -11.26 1.34 -11.31
CA GLN A 127 -12.61 1.11 -10.81
C GLN A 127 -12.71 -0.07 -9.86
N TRP A 128 -11.81 -1.05 -9.99
CA TRP A 128 -11.77 -2.22 -9.13
C TRP A 128 -10.34 -2.76 -8.96
N ASN A 129 -10.13 -3.46 -7.85
CA ASN A 129 -8.89 -4.16 -7.53
C ASN A 129 -9.25 -5.59 -7.09
N ASP A 130 -8.70 -6.58 -7.76
CA ASP A 130 -8.77 -7.97 -7.34
C ASP A 130 -7.67 -8.25 -6.31
N VAL A 131 -8.06 -8.34 -5.05
CA VAL A 131 -7.16 -8.79 -3.99
C VAL A 131 -7.12 -10.30 -4.01
N VAL A 132 -6.03 -10.84 -4.52
CA VAL A 132 -5.84 -12.28 -4.73
C VAL A 132 -5.05 -12.86 -3.57
N SER A 133 -5.65 -13.82 -2.87
CA SER A 133 -4.94 -14.60 -1.85
C SER A 133 -4.56 -15.96 -2.42
N TYR A 134 -3.27 -16.29 -2.38
CA TYR A 134 -2.72 -17.54 -2.88
C TYR A 134 -1.96 -18.29 -1.79
N CYS A 135 -2.28 -19.58 -1.60
CA CYS A 135 -1.64 -20.46 -0.61
C CYS A 135 -1.55 -21.89 -1.16
N GLU A 136 -0.36 -22.27 -1.60
CA GLU A 136 -0.13 -23.58 -2.24
C GLU A 136 -0.33 -24.79 -1.30
N GLU A 137 -0.25 -24.56 0.02
CA GLU A 137 -0.45 -25.60 1.04
C GLU A 137 -1.93 -25.96 1.23
N MET A 138 -2.86 -25.19 0.65
CA MET A 138 -4.28 -25.52 0.70
C MET A 138 -4.64 -26.56 -0.37
N PRO A 139 -5.76 -27.31 -0.19
CA PRO A 139 -6.31 -28.13 -1.27
C PRO A 139 -6.53 -27.32 -2.54
N GLU A 140 -6.26 -27.90 -3.71
CA GLU A 140 -6.27 -27.20 -5.02
C GLU A 140 -7.47 -26.26 -5.23
N PRO A 141 -8.73 -26.63 -4.95
CA PRO A 141 -9.86 -25.71 -5.14
C PRO A 141 -9.86 -24.49 -4.19
N LEU A 142 -9.03 -24.52 -3.14
CA LEU A 142 -8.93 -23.46 -2.13
C LEU A 142 -7.60 -22.71 -2.18
N GLN A 143 -6.70 -23.03 -3.11
CA GLN A 143 -5.38 -22.37 -3.19
C GLN A 143 -5.46 -20.92 -3.60
N THR A 144 -6.44 -20.56 -4.42
CA THR A 144 -6.60 -19.20 -4.94
C THR A 144 -7.97 -18.64 -4.59
N HIS A 145 -7.98 -17.50 -3.93
CA HIS A 145 -9.19 -16.73 -3.65
C HIS A 145 -9.08 -15.35 -4.27
N ILE A 146 -10.05 -14.98 -5.09
CA ILE A 146 -10.13 -13.68 -5.75
C ILE A 146 -11.26 -12.88 -5.11
N ASN A 147 -10.89 -11.81 -4.43
CA ASN A 147 -11.83 -10.91 -3.77
C ASN A 147 -11.83 -9.55 -4.46
N ARG A 148 -12.81 -9.30 -5.33
CA ARG A 148 -12.93 -8.03 -6.04
C ARG A 148 -13.43 -6.94 -5.14
N VAL A 149 -12.62 -5.90 -5.00
CA VAL A 149 -12.94 -4.67 -4.27
C VAL A 149 -13.21 -3.55 -5.26
N TYR A 150 -14.40 -2.97 -5.19
CA TYR A 150 -14.75 -1.83 -6.04
C TYR A 150 -14.32 -0.51 -5.40
N ARG A 151 -14.06 0.46 -6.26
CA ARG A 151 -13.75 1.84 -5.89
C ARG A 151 -14.89 2.41 -5.03
N ASP A 152 -14.52 3.03 -3.93
CA ASP A 152 -15.43 3.78 -3.05
C ASP A 152 -14.87 5.18 -2.84
N ASP A 153 -15.50 6.17 -3.49
CA ASP A 153 -15.04 7.56 -3.45
C ASP A 153 -15.17 8.20 -2.07
N LYS A 154 -16.01 7.67 -1.17
CA LYS A 154 -16.09 8.16 0.23
C LYS A 154 -14.86 7.74 1.02
N ILE A 155 -14.44 6.47 0.89
CA ILE A 155 -13.23 5.96 1.53
C ILE A 155 -11.99 6.64 0.94
N ILE A 156 -11.97 6.86 -0.37
CA ILE A 156 -10.90 7.56 -1.06
C ILE A 156 -10.80 9.00 -0.58
N ALA A 157 -11.90 9.73 -0.45
CA ALA A 157 -11.88 11.10 0.06
C ALA A 157 -11.34 11.19 1.50
N GLU A 158 -11.66 10.21 2.36
CA GLU A 158 -11.08 10.11 3.71
C GLU A 158 -9.56 9.90 3.65
N LEU A 159 -9.10 8.99 2.78
CA LEU A 159 -7.67 8.71 2.57
C LEU A 159 -6.94 9.95 2.05
N GLU A 160 -7.47 10.59 1.01
CA GLU A 160 -6.89 11.79 0.38
C GLU A 160 -6.75 12.94 1.38
N ALA A 161 -7.80 13.22 2.15
CA ALA A 161 -7.75 14.22 3.22
C ALA A 161 -6.66 13.90 4.24
N GLY A 162 -6.54 12.62 4.59
CA GLY A 162 -5.52 12.14 5.51
C GLY A 162 -4.10 12.26 4.99
N VAL A 163 -3.87 11.91 3.73
CA VAL A 163 -2.56 12.04 3.06
C VAL A 163 -2.19 13.52 2.93
N SER A 164 -3.12 14.36 2.46
CA SER A 164 -2.90 15.79 2.30
C SER A 164 -2.52 16.47 3.64
N LYS A 165 -3.23 16.13 4.71
CA LYS A 165 -2.88 16.61 6.06
C LYS A 165 -1.49 16.17 6.48
N PHE A 166 -1.13 14.91 6.25
CA PHE A 166 0.18 14.37 6.61
C PHE A 166 1.31 15.06 5.83
N LEU A 167 1.14 15.29 4.53
CA LEU A 167 2.11 16.00 3.70
C LEU A 167 2.29 17.45 4.13
N ALA A 168 1.22 18.14 4.53
CA ALA A 168 1.31 19.49 5.10
C ALA A 168 2.13 19.49 6.41
N GLU A 169 1.94 18.51 7.29
CA GLU A 169 2.73 18.38 8.52
C GLU A 169 4.22 18.08 8.23
N VAL A 170 4.53 17.28 7.19
CA VAL A 170 5.90 17.06 6.72
C VAL A 170 6.52 18.38 6.29
N SER A 171 5.80 19.20 5.52
CA SER A 171 6.28 20.51 5.04
C SER A 171 6.55 21.48 6.19
N VAL A 172 5.68 21.51 7.20
CA VAL A 172 5.90 22.33 8.42
C VAL A 172 7.17 21.87 9.15
N THR A 173 7.32 20.57 9.39
CA THR A 173 8.51 20.02 10.06
C THR A 173 9.80 20.31 9.26
N ALA A 174 9.76 20.19 7.94
CA ALA A 174 10.91 20.51 7.09
C ALA A 174 11.30 22.00 7.20
N LYS A 175 10.32 22.91 7.27
CA LYS A 175 10.57 24.33 7.50
C LYS A 175 11.22 24.58 8.86
N GLU A 176 10.68 24.00 9.93
CA GLU A 176 11.24 24.12 11.29
C GLU A 176 12.72 23.67 11.34
N ILE A 177 13.05 22.56 10.68
CA ILE A 177 14.43 22.06 10.59
C ILE A 177 15.34 23.08 9.88
N ARG A 178 14.91 23.65 8.74
CA ARG A 178 15.68 24.66 8.00
C ARG A 178 15.90 25.94 8.84
N ASP A 179 14.84 26.43 9.49
CA ASP A 179 14.89 27.62 10.33
C ASP A 179 15.86 27.45 11.51
N LEU A 180 15.84 26.27 12.15
CA LEU A 180 16.75 25.95 13.25
C LEU A 180 18.21 25.82 12.78
N ALA A 181 18.44 25.19 11.64
CA ALA A 181 19.78 25.06 11.05
C ALA A 181 20.36 26.41 10.71
N SER A 182 19.58 27.31 10.09
CA SER A 182 20.03 28.70 9.75
C SER A 182 20.39 29.48 10.99
N LYS A 183 19.61 29.39 12.08
CA LYS A 183 19.91 30.07 13.37
C LYS A 183 21.18 29.61 14.05
N ARG A 184 21.61 28.33 13.79
CA ARG A 184 22.84 27.79 14.37
C ARG A 184 24.09 28.02 13.53
N ALA A 185 23.91 28.42 12.26
CA ALA A 185 24.99 28.75 11.33
C ALA A 185 25.36 30.23 11.32
N ALA A 186 24.51 31.09 11.93
CA ALA A 186 24.73 32.53 12.14
C ALA A 186 25.43 32.82 13.47
#